data_5f400ecb66a093e5008f7d64cd4fb764
#
_entry.id   5f400ecb66a093e5008f7d64cd4fb764
#
_cell.length_a   1.000
_cell.length_b   1.000
_cell.length_c   1.000
_cell.angle_alpha   90.00
_cell.angle_beta   90.00
_cell.angle_gamma   90.00
#
_symmetry.space_group_name_H-M   'P 1'
#
loop_
_entity.id
_entity.type
_entity.pdbx_description
1 polymer ?
#
loop_
_entity_poly.entity_id
_entity_poly.type
_entity_poly.pdbx_seq_one_letter_code
_entity_poly.pdbx_strand_id
1 'polypeptide(L)'
;LLTAVQNWTAHPGVRSWPLALVVGLWAAPRCLLPWLGENHVILMVMDLAWLPLCAWFLARPIIVTRQWRNLFFVPLLLVLTLLNGASWLWRADWSLMEHLLITTVLLFTTLIAVMGGRVIPFFTARATGMEKATPLPWLERTALALLWLILLLWLLLPTPWVTSIQMFPLYIVAAGAHLYRQLRCRPATTVAQPLLWSLHLAYLFI
;
A
#
# COMPACT_ATOMS: atom_id res chain seq x y z
N LEU A 1 7.23 -6.76 -1.81
CA LEU A 1 6.16 -7.61 -2.33
C LEU A 1 6.69 -8.78 -3.16
N LEU A 2 7.55 -8.55 -4.17
CA LEU A 2 8.07 -9.61 -5.06
C LEU A 2 8.85 -10.70 -4.30
N THR A 3 9.60 -10.36 -3.26
CA THR A 3 10.28 -11.32 -2.39
C THR A 3 9.34 -11.98 -1.39
N ALA A 4 8.32 -11.27 -0.92
CA ALA A 4 7.37 -11.80 0.04
C ALA A 4 6.41 -12.82 -0.58
N VAL A 5 6.06 -12.68 -1.87
CA VAL A 5 5.11 -13.58 -2.55
C VAL A 5 5.60 -15.02 -2.58
N GLN A 6 6.91 -15.25 -2.70
CA GLN A 6 7.48 -16.61 -2.65
C GLN A 6 7.21 -17.31 -1.30
N ASN A 7 7.23 -16.54 -0.19
CA ASN A 7 6.95 -17.09 1.14
C ASN A 7 5.47 -17.42 1.33
N TRP A 8 4.59 -16.71 0.61
CA TRP A 8 3.15 -16.95 0.69
C TRP A 8 2.67 -18.08 -0.22
N THR A 9 3.33 -18.22 -1.37
CA THR A 9 2.91 -19.14 -2.44
C THR A 9 3.71 -20.42 -2.48
N ALA A 10 4.83 -20.49 -1.74
CA ALA A 10 5.85 -21.54 -1.87
C ALA A 10 6.34 -21.72 -3.33
N HIS A 11 6.13 -20.73 -4.20
CA HIS A 11 6.55 -20.71 -5.58
C HIS A 11 7.83 -19.87 -5.71
N PRO A 12 8.78 -20.27 -6.56
CA PRO A 12 10.01 -19.51 -6.77
C PRO A 12 9.70 -18.04 -7.12
N GLY A 13 10.28 -17.12 -6.35
CA GLY A 13 10.15 -15.69 -6.60
C GLY A 13 10.98 -15.22 -7.80
N VAL A 14 10.79 -13.98 -8.18
CA VAL A 14 11.56 -13.33 -9.25
C VAL A 14 13.03 -13.21 -8.82
N ARG A 15 13.94 -13.77 -9.62
CA ARG A 15 15.38 -13.81 -9.35
C ARG A 15 16.16 -13.46 -10.62
N SER A 16 17.46 -13.20 -10.44
CA SER A 16 18.40 -12.95 -11.54
C SER A 16 17.96 -11.81 -12.48
N TRP A 17 18.04 -12.02 -13.79
CA TRP A 17 17.78 -10.97 -14.78
C TRP A 17 16.37 -10.36 -14.74
N PRO A 18 15.25 -11.07 -14.47
CA PRO A 18 13.94 -10.43 -14.38
C PRO A 18 13.85 -9.46 -13.21
N LEU A 19 14.50 -9.77 -12.08
CA LEU A 19 14.59 -8.85 -10.95
C LEU A 19 15.46 -7.63 -11.31
N ALA A 20 16.60 -7.86 -11.97
CA ALA A 20 17.48 -6.79 -12.43
C ALA A 20 16.78 -5.87 -13.42
N LEU A 21 15.94 -6.39 -14.31
CA LEU A 21 15.13 -5.60 -15.24
C LEU A 21 14.16 -4.67 -14.48
N VAL A 22 13.41 -5.21 -13.53
CA VAL A 22 12.47 -4.40 -12.72
C VAL A 22 13.20 -3.30 -11.95
N VAL A 23 14.32 -3.63 -11.33
CA VAL A 23 15.15 -2.67 -10.58
C VAL A 23 15.74 -1.63 -11.55
N GLY A 24 16.20 -2.05 -12.72
CA GLY A 24 16.74 -1.15 -13.75
C GLY A 24 15.69 -0.17 -14.26
N LEU A 25 14.48 -0.65 -14.56
CA LEU A 25 13.37 0.22 -15.00
C LEU A 25 12.96 1.23 -13.92
N TRP A 26 13.08 0.86 -12.64
CA TRP A 26 12.83 1.78 -11.53
C TRP A 26 13.97 2.78 -11.30
N ALA A 27 15.22 2.31 -11.34
CA ALA A 27 16.38 3.11 -11.00
C ALA A 27 16.81 4.06 -12.13
N ALA A 28 16.77 3.58 -13.39
CA ALA A 28 17.29 4.34 -14.53
C ALA A 28 16.61 5.72 -14.71
N PRO A 29 15.29 5.86 -14.64
CA PRO A 29 14.66 7.20 -14.72
C PRO A 29 15.16 8.12 -13.60
N ARG A 30 15.30 7.63 -12.37
CA ARG A 30 15.74 8.43 -11.22
C ARG A 30 17.18 8.90 -11.33
N CYS A 31 18.03 8.07 -11.91
CA CYS A 31 19.44 8.42 -12.16
C CYS A 31 19.63 9.33 -13.38
N LEU A 32 18.80 9.14 -14.41
CA LEU A 32 18.98 9.85 -15.70
C LEU A 32 18.19 11.16 -15.79
N LEU A 33 17.12 11.32 -14.99
CA LEU A 33 16.27 12.49 -15.00
C LEU A 33 17.05 13.82 -14.84
N PRO A 34 18.02 13.94 -13.93
CA PRO A 34 18.79 15.19 -13.77
C PRO A 34 19.62 15.56 -14.99
N TRP A 35 19.96 14.58 -15.83
CA TRP A 35 20.82 14.78 -17.02
C TRP A 35 20.05 14.97 -18.31
N LEU A 36 18.95 14.22 -18.47
CA LEU A 36 18.15 14.20 -19.69
C LEU A 36 16.96 15.16 -19.61
N GLY A 37 16.59 15.61 -18.42
CA GLY A 37 15.43 16.49 -18.21
C GLY A 37 14.09 15.73 -18.21
N GLU A 38 13.07 16.41 -17.76
CA GLU A 38 11.76 15.82 -17.48
C GLU A 38 10.92 15.50 -18.74
N ASN A 39 11.29 16.03 -19.91
CA ASN A 39 10.54 15.86 -21.14
C ASN A 39 10.89 14.59 -21.93
N HIS A 40 11.77 13.76 -21.42
CA HIS A 40 12.19 12.55 -22.11
C HIS A 40 11.13 11.45 -22.01
N VAL A 41 10.45 11.15 -23.10
CA VAL A 41 9.43 10.10 -23.22
C VAL A 41 9.97 8.73 -22.80
N ILE A 42 11.24 8.44 -23.09
CA ILE A 42 11.87 7.17 -22.70
C ILE A 42 11.90 7.01 -21.19
N LEU A 43 12.22 8.06 -20.44
CA LEU A 43 12.22 8.02 -18.98
C LEU A 43 10.83 7.77 -18.41
N MET A 44 9.82 8.44 -18.98
CA MET A 44 8.41 8.22 -18.65
C MET A 44 8.00 6.77 -18.88
N VAL A 45 8.30 6.22 -20.07
CA VAL A 45 7.95 4.83 -20.41
C VAL A 45 8.63 3.85 -19.45
N MET A 46 9.91 4.05 -19.14
CA MET A 46 10.62 3.20 -18.16
C MET A 46 10.01 3.27 -16.77
N ASP A 47 9.69 4.50 -16.32
CA ASP A 47 9.09 4.72 -14.99
C ASP A 47 7.65 4.18 -14.92
N LEU A 48 6.92 4.14 -15.99
CA LEU A 48 5.59 3.54 -16.03
C LEU A 48 5.61 2.01 -16.20
N ALA A 49 6.66 1.44 -16.78
CA ALA A 49 6.73 0.01 -17.08
C ALA A 49 7.02 -0.87 -15.86
N TRP A 50 7.76 -0.38 -14.86
CA TRP A 50 8.22 -1.23 -13.75
C TRP A 50 7.09 -1.71 -12.83
N LEU A 51 6.06 -0.88 -12.56
CA LEU A 51 4.92 -1.26 -11.72
C LEU A 51 4.02 -2.34 -12.34
N PRO A 52 3.62 -2.24 -13.63
CA PRO A 52 2.90 -3.33 -14.31
C PRO A 52 3.71 -4.63 -14.35
N LEU A 53 5.02 -4.55 -14.54
CA LEU A 53 5.89 -5.74 -14.45
C LEU A 53 5.91 -6.33 -13.04
N CYS A 54 5.97 -5.49 -12.01
CA CYS A 54 5.80 -5.95 -10.63
C CYS A 54 4.45 -6.63 -10.42
N ALA A 55 3.36 -6.04 -10.94
CA ALA A 55 2.02 -6.60 -10.84
C ALA A 55 1.92 -7.95 -11.56
N TRP A 56 2.52 -8.09 -12.74
CA TRP A 56 2.59 -9.33 -13.49
C TRP A 56 3.35 -10.42 -12.74
N PHE A 57 4.56 -10.12 -12.26
CA PHE A 57 5.37 -11.07 -11.51
C PHE A 57 4.74 -11.46 -10.17
N LEU A 58 3.93 -10.60 -9.59
CA LEU A 58 3.17 -10.88 -8.37
C LEU A 58 1.92 -11.74 -8.68
N ALA A 59 1.21 -11.44 -9.76
CA ALA A 59 -0.02 -12.11 -10.15
C ALA A 59 0.20 -13.60 -10.49
N ARG A 60 1.25 -13.91 -11.27
CA ARG A 60 1.51 -15.26 -11.73
C ARG A 60 1.52 -16.32 -10.60
N PRO A 61 2.39 -16.23 -9.58
CA PRO A 61 2.42 -17.23 -8.50
C PRO A 61 1.12 -17.26 -7.71
N ILE A 62 0.45 -16.11 -7.49
CA ILE A 62 -0.83 -16.04 -6.76
C ILE A 62 -1.93 -16.81 -7.51
N ILE A 63 -2.01 -16.64 -8.83
CA ILE A 63 -3.01 -17.30 -9.68
C ILE A 63 -2.72 -18.80 -9.74
N VAL A 64 -1.48 -19.20 -9.98
CA VAL A 64 -1.07 -20.61 -10.07
C VAL A 64 -1.36 -21.38 -8.77
N THR A 65 -1.11 -20.73 -7.61
CA THR A 65 -1.34 -21.35 -6.31
C THR A 65 -2.76 -21.09 -5.76
N ARG A 66 -3.62 -20.43 -6.54
CA ARG A 66 -5.01 -20.11 -6.19
C ARG A 66 -5.16 -19.33 -4.88
N GLN A 67 -4.18 -18.50 -4.55
CA GLN A 67 -4.21 -17.68 -3.34
C GLN A 67 -4.97 -16.36 -3.57
N TRP A 68 -6.22 -16.45 -3.96
CA TRP A 68 -7.08 -15.32 -4.33
C TRP A 68 -7.10 -14.18 -3.30
N ARG A 69 -6.94 -14.51 -2.03
CA ARG A 69 -6.88 -13.52 -0.95
C ARG A 69 -5.71 -12.52 -1.08
N ASN A 70 -4.66 -12.86 -1.81
CA ASN A 70 -3.51 -12.01 -2.04
C ASN A 70 -3.57 -11.29 -3.40
N LEU A 71 -4.56 -11.61 -4.25
CA LEU A 71 -4.70 -11.00 -5.57
C LEU A 71 -5.01 -9.50 -5.51
N PHE A 72 -5.56 -9.00 -4.40
CA PHE A 72 -5.86 -7.56 -4.22
C PHE A 72 -4.63 -6.64 -4.37
N PHE A 73 -3.41 -7.15 -4.21
CA PHE A 73 -2.19 -6.38 -4.47
C PHE A 73 -2.03 -5.98 -5.93
N VAL A 74 -2.56 -6.79 -6.86
CA VAL A 74 -2.42 -6.54 -8.30
C VAL A 74 -3.18 -5.26 -8.71
N PRO A 75 -4.50 -5.11 -8.43
CA PRO A 75 -5.19 -3.86 -8.75
C PRO A 75 -4.60 -2.66 -8.02
N LEU A 76 -4.07 -2.79 -6.80
CA LEU A 76 -3.39 -1.69 -6.12
C LEU A 76 -2.14 -1.21 -6.88
N LEU A 77 -1.32 -2.14 -7.38
CA LEU A 77 -0.16 -1.79 -8.21
C LEU A 77 -0.57 -1.16 -9.55
N LEU A 78 -1.69 -1.58 -10.14
CA LEU A 78 -2.20 -0.98 -11.36
C LEU A 78 -2.75 0.44 -11.10
N VAL A 79 -3.47 0.67 -9.99
CA VAL A 79 -3.90 2.02 -9.60
C VAL A 79 -2.67 2.91 -9.35
N LEU A 80 -1.64 2.40 -8.67
CA LEU A 80 -0.39 3.14 -8.49
C LEU A 80 0.29 3.47 -9.83
N THR A 81 0.21 2.58 -10.82
CA THR A 81 0.69 2.87 -12.19
C THR A 81 -0.08 4.02 -12.82
N LEU A 82 -1.40 4.04 -12.67
CA LEU A 82 -2.25 5.12 -13.21
C LEU A 82 -1.95 6.45 -12.54
N LEU A 83 -1.80 6.47 -11.20
CA LEU A 83 -1.43 7.68 -10.45
C LEU A 83 -0.04 8.18 -10.87
N ASN A 84 0.93 7.28 -11.05
CA ASN A 84 2.25 7.64 -11.56
C ASN A 84 2.17 8.20 -12.99
N GLY A 85 1.38 7.58 -13.86
CA GLY A 85 1.13 8.10 -15.22
C GLY A 85 0.49 9.48 -15.22
N ALA A 86 -0.51 9.68 -14.36
CA ALA A 86 -1.16 10.97 -14.19
C ALA A 86 -0.15 12.05 -13.73
N SER A 87 0.74 11.72 -12.80
CA SER A 87 1.77 12.65 -12.33
C SER A 87 2.75 13.09 -13.43
N TRP A 88 3.05 12.21 -14.40
CA TRP A 88 3.86 12.55 -15.57
C TRP A 88 3.12 13.48 -16.52
N LEU A 89 1.81 13.29 -16.72
CA LEU A 89 1.02 14.07 -17.67
C LEU A 89 0.66 15.46 -17.15
N TRP A 90 0.36 15.59 -15.86
CA TRP A 90 -0.13 16.83 -15.22
C TRP A 90 0.85 17.46 -14.24
N ARG A 91 2.15 17.17 -14.35
CA ARG A 91 3.18 17.68 -13.43
C ARG A 91 3.27 19.20 -13.32
N ALA A 92 2.79 19.96 -14.32
CA ALA A 92 2.75 21.42 -14.29
C ALA A 92 1.56 21.97 -13.49
N ASP A 93 0.55 21.16 -13.19
CA ASP A 93 -0.60 21.54 -12.38
C ASP A 93 -0.35 21.14 -10.92
N TRP A 94 0.03 22.12 -10.12
CA TRP A 94 0.36 21.91 -8.70
C TRP A 94 -0.84 21.38 -7.89
N SER A 95 -2.05 21.89 -8.14
CA SER A 95 -3.26 21.45 -7.43
C SER A 95 -3.57 19.97 -7.70
N LEU A 96 -3.47 19.56 -8.95
CA LEU A 96 -3.67 18.17 -9.33
C LEU A 96 -2.54 17.27 -8.81
N MET A 97 -1.30 17.76 -8.83
CA MET A 97 -0.16 17.03 -8.30
C MET A 97 -0.29 16.76 -6.79
N GLU A 98 -0.72 17.75 -6.01
CA GLU A 98 -1.02 17.58 -4.58
C GLU A 98 -2.11 16.52 -4.36
N HIS A 99 -3.19 16.58 -5.13
CA HIS A 99 -4.27 15.58 -5.09
C HIS A 99 -3.77 14.17 -5.39
N LEU A 100 -2.95 13.99 -6.43
CA LEU A 100 -2.35 12.71 -6.79
C LEU A 100 -1.40 12.18 -5.71
N LEU A 101 -0.62 13.05 -5.07
CA LEU A 101 0.26 12.69 -3.96
C LEU A 101 -0.54 12.18 -2.75
N ILE A 102 -1.58 12.90 -2.33
CA ILE A 102 -2.43 12.49 -1.21
C ILE A 102 -3.14 11.17 -1.54
N THR A 103 -3.67 11.03 -2.74
CA THR A 103 -4.30 9.77 -3.19
C THR A 103 -3.32 8.61 -3.16
N THR A 104 -2.07 8.85 -3.54
CA THR A 104 -1.00 7.85 -3.48
C THR A 104 -0.68 7.45 -2.02
N VAL A 105 -0.62 8.42 -1.12
CA VAL A 105 -0.43 8.17 0.33
C VAL A 105 -1.59 7.33 0.87
N LEU A 106 -2.84 7.66 0.54
CA LEU A 106 -4.02 6.88 0.94
C LEU A 106 -4.01 5.45 0.38
N LEU A 107 -3.49 5.25 -0.83
CA LEU A 107 -3.29 3.92 -1.40
C LEU A 107 -2.30 3.10 -0.56
N PHE A 108 -1.16 3.69 -0.18
CA PHE A 108 -0.20 3.04 0.71
C PHE A 108 -0.76 2.82 2.10
N THR A 109 -1.52 3.76 2.65
CA THR A 109 -2.24 3.63 3.92
C THR A 109 -3.18 2.42 3.90
N THR A 110 -3.95 2.26 2.83
CA THR A 110 -4.83 1.10 2.63
C THR A 110 -4.04 -0.21 2.56
N LEU A 111 -2.91 -0.21 1.86
CA LEU A 111 -2.00 -1.36 1.80
C LEU A 111 -1.46 -1.74 3.18
N ILE A 112 -0.99 -0.74 3.94
CA ILE A 112 -0.47 -0.93 5.31
C ILE A 112 -1.58 -1.44 6.23
N ALA A 113 -2.80 -0.92 6.12
CA ALA A 113 -3.94 -1.36 6.91
C ALA A 113 -4.29 -2.84 6.69
N VAL A 114 -4.30 -3.28 5.43
CA VAL A 114 -4.55 -4.69 5.08
C VAL A 114 -3.43 -5.60 5.59
N MET A 115 -2.18 -5.19 5.40
CA MET A 115 -1.02 -5.99 5.86
C MET A 115 -0.89 -5.97 7.37
N GLY A 116 -1.04 -4.80 8.01
CA GLY A 116 -0.95 -4.64 9.44
C GLY A 116 -1.93 -5.53 10.21
N GLY A 117 -3.17 -5.63 9.72
CA GLY A 117 -4.16 -6.52 10.34
C GLY A 117 -3.81 -8.00 10.31
N ARG A 118 -2.88 -8.42 9.47
CA ARG A 118 -2.38 -9.81 9.42
C ARG A 118 -1.08 -9.98 10.19
N VAL A 119 -0.18 -9.02 10.02
CA VAL A 119 1.21 -9.07 10.48
C VAL A 119 1.32 -8.73 11.97
N ILE A 120 0.64 -7.67 12.42
CA ILE A 120 0.72 -7.19 13.81
C ILE A 120 0.24 -8.26 14.80
N PRO A 121 -0.98 -8.83 14.69
CA PRO A 121 -1.44 -9.84 15.64
C PRO A 121 -0.57 -11.09 15.64
N PHE A 122 -0.01 -11.47 14.50
CA PHE A 122 0.86 -12.63 14.36
C PHE A 122 2.19 -12.43 15.11
N PHE A 123 2.88 -11.33 14.87
CA PHE A 123 4.17 -11.07 15.50
C PHE A 123 4.03 -10.75 16.98
N THR A 124 2.97 -10.04 17.39
CA THR A 124 2.68 -9.78 18.81
C THR A 124 2.50 -11.09 19.56
N ALA A 125 1.64 -11.99 19.08
CA ALA A 125 1.42 -13.29 19.71
C ALA A 125 2.70 -14.13 19.79
N ARG A 126 3.47 -14.19 18.69
CA ARG A 126 4.71 -14.98 18.62
C ARG A 126 5.78 -14.49 19.62
N ALA A 127 5.89 -13.18 19.78
CA ALA A 127 6.94 -12.59 20.59
C ALA A 127 6.58 -12.51 22.08
N THR A 128 5.28 -12.39 22.40
CA THR A 128 4.82 -12.33 23.80
C THR A 128 4.44 -13.70 24.37
N GLY A 129 4.38 -14.75 23.54
CA GLY A 129 3.87 -16.08 23.93
C GLY A 129 2.36 -16.11 24.24
N MET A 130 1.66 -15.00 23.99
CA MET A 130 0.22 -14.89 24.22
C MET A 130 -0.57 -15.46 23.02
N GLU A 131 -1.82 -15.83 23.28
CA GLU A 131 -2.72 -16.20 22.20
C GLU A 131 -2.93 -15.04 21.22
N LYS A 132 -2.95 -15.38 19.93
CA LYS A 132 -3.24 -14.41 18.88
C LYS A 132 -4.60 -13.76 19.10
N ALA A 133 -4.66 -12.44 19.07
CA ALA A 133 -5.91 -11.70 19.16
C ALA A 133 -6.91 -12.20 18.10
N THR A 134 -8.09 -12.63 18.54
CA THR A 134 -9.16 -13.08 17.63
C THR A 134 -9.70 -11.87 16.86
N PRO A 135 -9.68 -11.89 15.52
CA PRO A 135 -10.26 -10.81 14.75
C PRO A 135 -11.78 -10.73 14.96
N LEU A 136 -12.30 -9.51 15.03
CA LEU A 136 -13.74 -9.28 14.99
C LEU A 136 -14.13 -9.05 13.52
N PRO A 137 -14.88 -9.97 12.87
CA PRO A 137 -15.13 -9.89 11.44
C PRO A 137 -15.82 -8.60 11.01
N TRP A 138 -16.73 -8.08 11.83
CA TRP A 138 -17.40 -6.81 11.55
C TRP A 138 -16.42 -5.62 11.59
N LEU A 139 -15.53 -5.56 12.60
CA LEU A 139 -14.54 -4.49 12.74
C LEU A 139 -13.53 -4.51 11.59
N GLU A 140 -13.01 -5.70 11.23
CA GLU A 140 -12.09 -5.87 10.10
C GLU A 140 -12.73 -5.39 8.80
N ARG A 141 -13.97 -5.78 8.54
CA ARG A 141 -14.70 -5.37 7.32
C ARG A 141 -14.97 -3.87 7.31
N THR A 142 -15.47 -3.32 8.43
CA THR A 142 -15.80 -1.89 8.53
C THR A 142 -14.55 -1.02 8.39
N ALA A 143 -13.47 -1.32 9.14
CA ALA A 143 -12.24 -0.56 9.06
C ALA A 143 -11.66 -0.53 7.64
N LEU A 144 -11.58 -1.68 6.98
CA LEU A 144 -11.08 -1.76 5.61
C LEU A 144 -12.04 -1.12 4.60
N ALA A 145 -13.36 -1.32 4.75
CA ALA A 145 -14.35 -0.72 3.86
C ALA A 145 -14.32 0.81 3.90
N LEU A 146 -14.13 1.40 5.09
CA LEU A 146 -14.00 2.85 5.24
C LEU A 146 -12.76 3.40 4.55
N LEU A 147 -11.60 2.73 4.66
CA LEU A 147 -10.40 3.15 3.92
C LEU A 147 -10.56 3.01 2.41
N TRP A 148 -11.16 1.91 1.94
CA TRP A 148 -11.46 1.75 0.51
C TRP A 148 -12.43 2.82 0.01
N LEU A 149 -13.44 3.17 0.82
CA LEU A 149 -14.37 4.25 0.49
C LEU A 149 -13.65 5.60 0.42
N ILE A 150 -12.80 5.92 1.40
CA ILE A 150 -12.01 7.15 1.40
C ILE A 150 -11.11 7.21 0.16
N LEU A 151 -10.37 6.12 -0.13
CA LEU A 151 -9.53 6.06 -1.32
C LEU A 151 -10.33 6.23 -2.61
N LEU A 152 -11.50 5.61 -2.71
CA LEU A 152 -12.39 5.74 -3.87
C LEU A 152 -12.90 7.17 -4.03
N LEU A 153 -13.28 7.83 -2.93
CA LEU A 153 -13.70 9.23 -2.94
C LEU A 153 -12.57 10.14 -3.43
N TRP A 154 -11.33 9.92 -2.97
CA TRP A 154 -10.15 10.66 -3.44
C TRP A 154 -9.79 10.37 -4.90
N LEU A 155 -10.09 9.20 -5.41
CA LEU A 155 -9.90 8.86 -6.84
C LEU A 155 -10.95 9.52 -7.75
N LEU A 156 -12.17 9.75 -7.25
CA LEU A 156 -13.30 10.16 -8.08
C LEU A 156 -13.69 11.63 -7.90
N LEU A 157 -13.40 12.23 -6.75
CA LEU A 157 -13.87 13.58 -6.42
C LEU A 157 -12.70 14.58 -6.40
N PRO A 158 -12.95 15.84 -6.78
CA PRO A 158 -11.95 16.90 -6.68
C PRO A 158 -11.60 17.23 -5.22
N THR A 159 -10.39 17.75 -5.01
CA THR A 159 -9.85 18.10 -3.68
C THR A 159 -10.83 18.89 -2.79
N PRO A 160 -11.53 19.95 -3.26
CA PRO A 160 -12.43 20.73 -2.41
C PRO A 160 -13.57 19.90 -1.79
N TRP A 161 -14.00 18.83 -2.46
CA TRP A 161 -15.05 17.94 -1.93
C TRP A 161 -14.51 17.01 -0.85
N VAL A 162 -13.38 16.36 -1.10
CA VAL A 162 -12.81 15.37 -0.16
C VAL A 162 -12.19 16.03 1.07
N THR A 163 -11.78 17.29 1.00
CA THR A 163 -11.30 18.08 2.14
C THR A 163 -12.42 18.86 2.85
N SER A 164 -13.66 18.75 2.37
CA SER A 164 -14.80 19.48 2.94
C SER A 164 -15.14 18.97 4.35
N ILE A 165 -15.75 19.86 5.15
CA ILE A 165 -16.17 19.55 6.52
C ILE A 165 -17.16 18.37 6.58
N GLN A 166 -17.92 18.15 5.51
CA GLN A 166 -18.86 17.04 5.41
C GLN A 166 -18.18 15.67 5.42
N MET A 167 -16.90 15.58 4.98
CA MET A 167 -16.12 14.34 4.98
C MET A 167 -15.48 14.04 6.34
N PHE A 168 -15.41 15.03 7.23
CA PHE A 168 -14.75 14.88 8.53
C PHE A 168 -15.32 13.74 9.40
N PRO A 169 -16.66 13.53 9.51
CA PRO A 169 -17.21 12.38 10.23
C PRO A 169 -16.73 11.03 9.67
N LEU A 170 -16.60 10.91 8.36
CA LEU A 170 -16.09 9.69 7.73
C LEU A 170 -14.65 9.38 8.17
N TYR A 171 -13.78 10.39 8.17
CA TYR A 171 -12.39 10.25 8.61
C TYR A 171 -12.29 9.89 10.09
N ILE A 172 -13.09 10.52 10.96
CA ILE A 172 -13.12 10.20 12.40
C ILE A 172 -13.58 8.76 12.63
N VAL A 173 -14.62 8.31 11.96
CA VAL A 173 -15.13 6.93 12.11
C VAL A 173 -14.09 5.93 11.62
N ALA A 174 -13.42 6.21 10.50
CA ALA A 174 -12.33 5.37 9.99
C ALA A 174 -11.17 5.31 10.99
N ALA A 175 -10.69 6.45 11.47
CA ALA A 175 -9.63 6.53 12.47
C ALA A 175 -9.99 5.77 13.76
N GLY A 176 -11.21 5.96 14.27
CA GLY A 176 -11.72 5.24 15.45
C GLY A 176 -11.77 3.72 15.26
N ALA A 177 -12.21 3.26 14.08
CA ALA A 177 -12.24 1.85 13.75
C ALA A 177 -10.82 1.24 13.69
N HIS A 178 -9.87 1.95 13.08
CA HIS A 178 -8.47 1.52 13.01
C HIS A 178 -7.78 1.56 14.36
N LEU A 179 -8.02 2.61 15.17
CA LEU A 179 -7.52 2.71 16.54
C LEU A 179 -8.03 1.54 17.40
N TYR A 180 -9.34 1.26 17.36
CA TYR A 180 -9.93 0.16 18.10
C TYR A 180 -9.36 -1.20 17.67
N ARG A 181 -9.20 -1.40 16.35
CA ARG A 181 -8.55 -2.58 15.79
C ARG A 181 -7.12 -2.75 16.32
N GLN A 182 -6.37 -1.66 16.40
CA GLN A 182 -4.99 -1.62 16.90
C GLN A 182 -4.92 -1.94 18.40
N LEU A 183 -5.79 -1.35 19.23
CA LEU A 183 -5.82 -1.59 20.67
C LEU A 183 -6.10 -3.06 21.00
N ARG A 184 -6.89 -3.75 20.20
CA ARG A 184 -7.13 -5.19 20.35
C ARG A 184 -5.88 -6.05 20.16
N CYS A 185 -4.87 -5.57 19.46
CA CYS A 185 -3.59 -6.26 19.30
C CYS A 185 -2.67 -6.10 20.51
N ARG A 186 -3.14 -5.46 21.60
CA ARG A 186 -2.43 -5.31 22.89
C ARG A 186 -1.06 -4.63 22.74
N PRO A 187 -0.97 -3.43 22.20
CA PRO A 187 0.32 -2.74 21.96
C PRO A 187 1.15 -2.58 23.25
N ALA A 188 0.49 -2.40 24.40
CA ALA A 188 1.18 -2.25 25.69
C ALA A 188 2.04 -3.46 26.09
N THR A 189 1.73 -4.66 25.60
CA THR A 189 2.54 -5.86 25.89
C THR A 189 3.84 -5.94 25.09
N THR A 190 4.02 -5.05 24.10
CA THR A 190 5.16 -5.06 23.18
C THR A 190 6.25 -4.03 23.54
N VAL A 191 6.06 -3.25 24.59
CA VAL A 191 6.95 -2.13 24.98
C VAL A 191 8.40 -2.57 25.18
N ALA A 192 8.62 -3.78 25.71
CA ALA A 192 9.97 -4.34 25.89
C ALA A 192 10.65 -4.78 24.57
N GLN A 193 9.93 -4.76 23.45
CA GLN A 193 10.44 -5.25 22.16
C GLN A 193 10.39 -4.14 21.10
N PRO A 194 11.52 -3.42 20.86
CA PRO A 194 11.57 -2.23 20.00
C PRO A 194 10.97 -2.46 18.61
N LEU A 195 11.24 -3.61 17.99
CA LEU A 195 10.73 -3.96 16.66
C LEU A 195 9.19 -4.06 16.63
N LEU A 196 8.58 -4.50 17.72
CA LEU A 196 7.11 -4.67 17.77
C LEU A 196 6.40 -3.36 18.09
N TRP A 197 6.83 -2.62 19.09
CA TRP A 197 6.17 -1.35 19.39
C TRP A 197 6.34 -0.34 18.25
N SER A 198 7.47 -0.37 17.50
CA SER A 198 7.63 0.47 16.31
C SER A 198 6.63 0.10 15.21
N LEU A 199 6.33 -1.21 15.05
CA LEU A 199 5.29 -1.67 14.12
C LEU A 199 3.90 -1.19 14.54
N HIS A 200 3.58 -1.24 15.84
CA HIS A 200 2.35 -0.69 16.38
C HIS A 200 2.27 0.83 16.21
N LEU A 201 3.37 1.53 16.48
CA LEU A 201 3.45 2.98 16.30
C LEU A 201 3.26 3.38 14.84
N ALA A 202 3.94 2.70 13.91
CA ALA A 202 3.77 2.95 12.48
C ALA A 202 2.31 2.79 12.02
N TYR A 203 1.57 1.84 12.61
CA TYR A 203 0.16 1.65 12.29
C TYR A 203 -0.74 2.79 12.80
N LEU A 204 -0.35 3.52 13.84
CA LEU A 204 -1.14 4.67 14.35
C LEU A 204 -1.16 5.87 13.40
N PHE A 205 -0.26 5.90 12.40
CA PHE A 205 -0.26 6.95 11.37
C PHE A 205 -1.25 6.66 10.21
N ILE A 206 -2.03 5.58 10.30
CA ILE A 206 -3.17 5.30 9.41
C ILE A 206 -4.40 6.11 9.84
#